data_166186f7c0cc1a4e7ed2814eb7830be3
#
_entry.id   166186f7c0cc1a4e7ed2814eb7830be3
#
_cell.length_a   1.000
_cell.length_b   1.000
_cell.length_c   1.000
_cell.angle_alpha   90.00
_cell.angle_beta   90.00
_cell.angle_gamma   90.00
#
_symmetry.space_group_name_H-M   'P 1'
#
loop_
_entity.id
_entity.type
_entity.pdbx_description
1 polymer ?
#
loop_
_entity_poly.entity_id
_entity_poly.type
_entity_poly.pdbx_seq_one_letter_code
_entity_poly.pdbx_strand_id
1 'polypeptide(L)'
;MLVAGDPSNSDAFKALISHINHERCGNAAMCVGAAQGALEYAVEYMNERVVGGKPLAELQGLQWKVADMATQLEAARLLLYRAVHLAGPDGTPPALETAMAKTAANLAAKLVCDEAIQLLGGYGFSREYPVERVYRDIRGLCIGAGTVEVQRNLVGSQVLRGRTTVSPGWRRPVR
;
A
#
# COMPACT_ATOMS: atom_id res chain seq x y z
N MET A 1 7.46 12.05 -31.30
CA MET A 1 8.20 12.66 -30.18
C MET A 1 8.80 11.53 -29.34
N LEU A 2 10.13 11.43 -29.24
CA LEU A 2 10.80 10.44 -28.39
C LEU A 2 10.78 10.94 -26.96
N VAL A 3 10.26 10.13 -26.05
CA VAL A 3 10.16 10.47 -24.61
C VAL A 3 11.51 10.24 -23.91
N ALA A 4 12.33 9.32 -24.40
CA ALA A 4 13.68 9.06 -23.89
C ALA A 4 14.53 8.33 -24.95
N GLY A 5 15.74 8.85 -25.21
CA GLY A 5 16.82 8.19 -25.91
C GLY A 5 16.57 7.73 -27.36
N ASP A 6 17.52 6.96 -27.88
CA ASP A 6 17.47 6.35 -29.21
C ASP A 6 16.55 5.11 -29.18
N PRO A 7 15.60 4.96 -30.13
CA PRO A 7 14.68 3.79 -30.21
C PRO A 7 15.40 2.46 -30.41
N SER A 8 16.65 2.46 -30.87
CA SER A 8 17.49 1.27 -30.99
C SER A 8 18.18 0.86 -29.68
N ASN A 9 18.10 1.68 -28.63
CA ASN A 9 18.83 1.47 -27.38
C ASN A 9 17.89 1.02 -26.25
N SER A 10 18.14 -0.18 -25.69
CA SER A 10 17.41 -0.72 -24.53
C SER A 10 17.58 0.12 -23.24
N ASP A 11 18.52 1.05 -23.20
CA ASP A 11 18.79 1.87 -22.00
C ASP A 11 17.69 2.92 -21.76
N ALA A 12 17.03 3.38 -22.82
CA ALA A 12 15.85 4.25 -22.70
C ALA A 12 14.70 3.56 -21.94
N PHE A 13 14.46 2.27 -22.20
CA PHE A 13 13.47 1.49 -21.48
C PHE A 13 13.86 1.25 -20.02
N LYS A 14 15.14 0.98 -19.75
CA LYS A 14 15.63 0.84 -18.37
C LYS A 14 15.48 2.13 -17.58
N ALA A 15 15.82 3.28 -18.19
CA ALA A 15 15.66 4.59 -17.57
C ALA A 15 14.18 4.88 -17.25
N LEU A 16 13.25 4.54 -18.17
CA LEU A 16 11.82 4.66 -17.92
C LEU A 16 11.37 3.79 -16.75
N ILE A 17 11.79 2.52 -16.70
CA ILE A 17 11.42 1.59 -15.61
C ILE A 17 12.01 2.07 -14.28
N SER A 18 13.21 2.61 -14.25
CA SER A 18 13.80 3.21 -13.06
C SER A 18 12.93 4.37 -12.54
N HIS A 19 12.52 5.26 -13.43
CA HIS A 19 11.63 6.37 -13.07
C HIS A 19 10.27 5.91 -12.52
N ILE A 20 9.70 4.84 -13.07
CA ILE A 20 8.45 4.25 -12.60
C ILE A 20 8.57 3.74 -11.14
N ASN A 21 9.76 3.38 -10.64
CA ASN A 21 9.92 2.97 -9.25
C ASN A 21 9.68 4.13 -8.28
N HIS A 22 10.06 5.36 -8.63
CA HIS A 22 9.72 6.55 -7.83
C HIS A 22 8.19 6.74 -7.77
N GLU A 23 7.51 6.65 -8.91
CA GLU A 23 6.05 6.75 -8.96
C GLU A 23 5.34 5.65 -8.15
N ARG A 24 5.89 4.44 -8.14
CA ARG A 24 5.35 3.33 -7.34
C ARG A 24 5.50 3.59 -5.84
N CYS A 25 6.62 4.17 -5.39
CA CYS A 25 6.78 4.61 -4.01
C CYS A 25 5.82 5.76 -3.68
N GLY A 26 5.65 6.73 -4.59
CA GLY A 26 4.66 7.80 -4.44
C GLY A 26 3.23 7.27 -4.34
N ASN A 27 2.86 6.31 -5.20
CA ASN A 27 1.57 5.62 -5.13
C ASN A 27 1.38 4.92 -3.78
N ALA A 28 2.40 4.21 -3.29
CA ALA A 28 2.35 3.55 -1.98
C ALA A 28 2.19 4.56 -0.84
N ALA A 29 2.88 5.71 -0.91
CA ALA A 29 2.77 6.78 0.08
C ALA A 29 1.36 7.39 0.10
N MET A 30 0.78 7.66 -1.07
CA MET A 30 -0.60 8.13 -1.18
C MET A 30 -1.59 7.14 -0.57
N CYS A 31 -1.42 5.83 -0.85
CA CYS A 31 -2.26 4.78 -0.27
C CYS A 31 -2.17 4.73 1.25
N VAL A 32 -0.96 4.75 1.81
CA VAL A 32 -0.74 4.75 3.26
C VAL A 32 -1.33 5.99 3.91
N GLY A 33 -1.11 7.19 3.33
CA GLY A 33 -1.65 8.44 3.87
C GLY A 33 -3.17 8.51 3.83
N ALA A 34 -3.79 8.15 2.71
CA ALA A 34 -5.24 8.17 2.57
C ALA A 34 -5.93 7.13 3.48
N ALA A 35 -5.35 5.93 3.60
CA ALA A 35 -5.85 4.90 4.50
C ALA A 35 -5.69 5.30 5.98
N GLN A 36 -4.62 5.99 6.34
CA GLN A 36 -4.44 6.54 7.68
C GLN A 36 -5.58 7.52 8.03
N GLY A 37 -5.89 8.46 7.12
CA GLY A 37 -7.00 9.40 7.33
C GLY A 37 -8.36 8.71 7.44
N ALA A 38 -8.60 7.64 6.65
CA ALA A 38 -9.84 6.86 6.73
C ALA A 38 -9.96 6.11 8.08
N LEU A 39 -8.85 5.54 8.57
CA LEU A 39 -8.79 4.88 9.88
C LEU A 39 -9.07 5.87 11.02
N GLU A 40 -8.40 7.03 11.02
CA GLU A 40 -8.59 8.08 12.04
C GLU A 40 -10.04 8.55 12.06
N TYR A 41 -10.62 8.83 10.91
CA TYR A 41 -12.02 9.22 10.79
C TYR A 41 -12.98 8.16 11.31
N ALA A 42 -12.73 6.88 11.00
CA ALA A 42 -13.55 5.78 11.51
C ALA A 42 -13.45 5.63 13.03
N VAL A 43 -12.25 5.78 13.59
CA VAL A 43 -12.02 5.73 15.05
C VAL A 43 -12.73 6.88 15.77
N GLU A 44 -12.68 8.10 15.23
CA GLU A 44 -13.41 9.26 15.76
C GLU A 44 -14.92 8.98 15.77
N TYR A 45 -15.48 8.55 14.65
CA TYR A 45 -16.88 8.18 14.54
C TYR A 45 -17.30 7.07 15.53
N MET A 46 -16.45 6.04 15.72
CA MET A 46 -16.74 4.94 16.65
C MET A 46 -16.78 5.40 18.11
N ASN A 47 -16.01 6.41 18.48
CA ASN A 47 -16.04 6.97 19.83
C ASN A 47 -17.30 7.81 20.11
N GLU A 48 -17.89 8.42 19.09
CA GLU A 48 -19.06 9.27 19.20
C GLU A 48 -20.38 8.49 19.01
N ARG A 49 -20.39 7.52 18.10
CA ARG A 49 -21.60 6.79 17.73
C ARG A 49 -22.03 5.79 18.80
N VAL A 50 -23.22 5.98 19.36
CA VAL A 50 -23.82 5.09 20.36
C VAL A 50 -24.83 4.16 19.71
N VAL A 51 -24.72 2.85 19.96
CA VAL A 51 -25.67 1.81 19.56
C VAL A 51 -25.86 0.86 20.73
N GLY A 52 -27.13 0.56 21.08
CA GLY A 52 -27.44 -0.32 22.21
C GLY A 52 -26.95 0.25 23.57
N GLY A 53 -26.87 1.58 23.69
CA GLY A 53 -26.48 2.27 24.92
C GLY A 53 -24.97 2.39 25.15
N LYS A 54 -24.13 2.00 24.18
CA LYS A 54 -22.66 2.06 24.26
C LYS A 54 -22.07 2.66 23.00
N PRO A 55 -20.93 3.40 23.10
CA PRO A 55 -20.13 3.75 21.93
C PRO A 55 -19.71 2.51 21.13
N LEU A 56 -19.64 2.64 19.79
CA LEU A 56 -19.15 1.54 18.95
C LEU A 56 -17.74 1.08 19.33
N ALA A 57 -16.92 2.00 19.80
CA ALA A 57 -15.55 1.72 20.26
C ALA A 57 -15.46 0.74 21.45
N GLU A 58 -16.54 0.55 22.21
CA GLU A 58 -16.59 -0.43 23.30
C GLU A 58 -16.93 -1.86 22.84
N LEU A 59 -17.31 -2.03 21.58
CA LEU A 59 -17.67 -3.33 21.04
C LEU A 59 -16.42 -4.10 20.59
N GLN A 60 -16.06 -5.17 21.30
CA GLN A 60 -14.82 -5.94 21.08
C GLN A 60 -14.65 -6.40 19.62
N GLY A 61 -15.70 -6.86 18.95
CA GLY A 61 -15.64 -7.28 17.56
C GLY A 61 -15.21 -6.15 16.60
N LEU A 62 -15.55 -4.89 16.92
CA LEU A 62 -15.13 -3.73 16.14
C LEU A 62 -13.71 -3.28 16.51
N GLN A 63 -13.28 -3.46 17.77
CA GLN A 63 -11.89 -3.23 18.20
C GLN A 63 -10.92 -4.15 17.44
N TRP A 64 -11.29 -5.39 17.18
CA TRP A 64 -10.48 -6.31 16.37
C TRP A 64 -10.27 -5.80 14.93
N LYS A 65 -11.33 -5.26 14.32
CA LYS A 65 -11.22 -4.64 12.98
C LYS A 65 -10.22 -3.47 12.99
N VAL A 66 -10.32 -2.59 13.97
CA VAL A 66 -9.38 -1.46 14.12
C VAL A 66 -7.95 -1.95 14.32
N ALA A 67 -7.73 -3.01 15.11
CA ALA A 67 -6.42 -3.60 15.32
C ALA A 67 -5.82 -4.18 14.02
N ASP A 68 -6.63 -4.88 13.23
CA ASP A 68 -6.22 -5.42 11.93
C ASP A 68 -5.89 -4.30 10.94
N MET A 69 -6.74 -3.27 10.85
CA MET A 69 -6.52 -2.08 10.02
C MET A 69 -5.19 -1.40 10.36
N ALA A 70 -4.95 -1.10 11.64
CA ALA A 70 -3.74 -0.44 12.11
C ALA A 70 -2.49 -1.30 11.84
N THR A 71 -2.55 -2.59 12.12
CA THR A 71 -1.43 -3.52 11.93
C THR A 71 -1.04 -3.63 10.46
N GLN A 72 -2.01 -3.81 9.56
CA GLN A 72 -1.76 -3.92 8.12
C GLN A 72 -1.20 -2.62 7.53
N LEU A 73 -1.72 -1.50 7.99
CA LEU A 73 -1.27 -0.18 7.53
C LEU A 73 0.17 0.11 7.97
N GLU A 74 0.51 -0.21 9.22
CA GLU A 74 1.88 -0.01 9.73
C GLU A 74 2.89 -0.94 9.05
N ALA A 75 2.53 -2.20 8.82
CA ALA A 75 3.38 -3.12 8.06
C ALA A 75 3.66 -2.60 6.64
N ALA A 76 2.64 -2.05 5.97
CA ALA A 76 2.78 -1.46 4.64
C ALA A 76 3.68 -0.20 4.66
N ARG A 77 3.54 0.65 5.69
CA ARG A 77 4.37 1.84 5.92
C ARG A 77 5.84 1.48 6.08
N LEU A 78 6.13 0.47 6.88
CA LEU A 78 7.50 0.01 7.11
C LEU A 78 8.15 -0.56 5.84
N LEU A 79 7.39 -1.27 5.01
CA LEU A 79 7.88 -1.73 3.70
C LEU A 79 8.16 -0.56 2.76
N LEU A 80 7.34 0.49 2.77
CA LEU A 80 7.59 1.71 1.99
C LEU A 80 8.87 2.41 2.47
N TYR A 81 9.02 2.60 3.77
CA TYR A 81 10.23 3.23 4.34
C TYR A 81 11.47 2.42 4.01
N ARG A 82 11.39 1.09 4.08
CA ARG A 82 12.48 0.21 3.65
C ARG A 82 12.84 0.44 2.17
N ALA A 83 11.86 0.49 1.27
CA ALA A 83 12.13 0.71 -0.15
C ALA A 83 12.82 2.05 -0.41
N VAL A 84 12.37 3.12 0.25
CA VAL A 84 12.96 4.45 0.12
C VAL A 84 14.36 4.53 0.76
N HIS A 85 14.55 3.91 1.92
CA HIS A 85 15.85 3.89 2.62
C HIS A 85 16.92 3.15 1.82
N LEU A 86 16.55 2.15 1.03
CA LEU A 86 17.45 1.36 0.19
C LEU A 86 17.68 1.98 -1.19
N ALA A 87 17.23 3.22 -1.43
CA ALA A 87 17.49 3.90 -2.69
C ALA A 87 18.99 4.02 -2.96
N GLY A 88 19.40 3.84 -4.23
CA GLY A 88 20.78 3.95 -4.66
C GLY A 88 21.31 5.39 -4.59
N PRO A 89 22.59 5.60 -4.96
CA PRO A 89 23.21 6.94 -4.96
C PRO A 89 22.50 7.94 -5.88
N ASP A 90 21.80 7.45 -6.91
CA ASP A 90 20.96 8.22 -7.84
C ASP A 90 19.55 8.51 -7.29
N GLY A 91 19.28 8.10 -6.05
CA GLY A 91 17.95 8.22 -5.41
C GLY A 91 16.93 7.18 -5.87
N THR A 92 17.28 6.25 -6.78
CA THR A 92 16.32 5.27 -7.33
C THR A 92 16.03 4.15 -6.33
N PRO A 93 14.78 3.95 -5.90
CA PRO A 93 14.40 2.83 -5.06
C PRO A 93 14.53 1.49 -5.79
N PRO A 94 15.03 0.42 -5.12
CA PRO A 94 15.20 -0.88 -5.76
C PRO A 94 13.85 -1.52 -6.12
N ALA A 95 13.82 -2.17 -7.28
CA ALA A 95 12.58 -2.64 -7.91
C ALA A 95 11.82 -3.68 -7.07
N LEU A 96 12.52 -4.59 -6.38
CA LEU A 96 11.91 -5.64 -5.57
C LEU A 96 11.19 -5.05 -4.35
N GLU A 97 11.92 -4.24 -3.59
CA GLU A 97 11.39 -3.59 -2.39
C GLU A 97 10.24 -2.63 -2.72
N THR A 98 10.37 -1.89 -3.83
CA THR A 98 9.33 -1.00 -4.34
C THR A 98 8.06 -1.79 -4.70
N ALA A 99 8.21 -2.93 -5.38
CA ALA A 99 7.07 -3.77 -5.73
C ALA A 99 6.39 -4.39 -4.50
N MET A 100 7.18 -4.79 -3.49
CA MET A 100 6.66 -5.26 -2.21
C MET A 100 5.91 -4.15 -1.47
N ALA A 101 6.51 -2.96 -1.39
CA ALA A 101 5.92 -1.79 -0.74
C ALA A 101 4.59 -1.39 -1.39
N LYS A 102 4.57 -1.27 -2.72
CA LYS A 102 3.35 -0.94 -3.45
C LYS A 102 2.27 -1.99 -3.28
N THR A 103 2.62 -3.28 -3.36
CA THR A 103 1.66 -4.36 -3.15
C THR A 103 1.04 -4.29 -1.76
N ALA A 104 1.86 -4.18 -0.72
CA ALA A 104 1.40 -4.12 0.66
C ALA A 104 0.54 -2.87 0.91
N ALA A 105 0.99 -1.69 0.45
CA ALA A 105 0.27 -0.44 0.63
C ALA A 105 -1.10 -0.44 -0.06
N ASN A 106 -1.18 -0.93 -1.30
CA ASN A 106 -2.45 -1.01 -2.02
C ASN A 106 -3.44 -1.97 -1.36
N LEU A 107 -2.98 -3.14 -0.89
CA LEU A 107 -3.85 -4.13 -0.24
C LEU A 107 -4.29 -3.66 1.15
N ALA A 108 -3.37 -3.12 1.95
CA ALA A 108 -3.69 -2.56 3.26
C ALA A 108 -4.67 -1.39 3.15
N ALA A 109 -4.41 -0.44 2.24
CA ALA A 109 -5.29 0.71 2.04
C ALA A 109 -6.69 0.30 1.58
N LYS A 110 -6.79 -0.69 0.67
CA LYS A 110 -8.08 -1.23 0.25
C LYS A 110 -8.87 -1.82 1.42
N LEU A 111 -8.20 -2.62 2.27
CA LEU A 111 -8.82 -3.21 3.46
C LEU A 111 -9.25 -2.13 4.44
N VAL A 112 -8.37 -1.18 4.76
CA VAL A 112 -8.64 -0.11 5.72
C VAL A 112 -9.80 0.77 5.27
N CYS A 113 -9.86 1.17 3.99
CA CYS A 113 -10.93 2.02 3.49
C CYS A 113 -12.28 1.27 3.40
N ASP A 114 -12.25 -0.03 3.07
CA ASP A 114 -13.45 -0.87 3.05
C ASP A 114 -14.03 -1.02 4.47
N GLU A 115 -13.17 -1.34 5.44
CA GLU A 115 -13.58 -1.46 6.84
C GLU A 115 -14.01 -0.10 7.45
N ALA A 116 -13.39 1.01 7.04
CA ALA A 116 -13.84 2.33 7.48
C ALA A 116 -15.28 2.63 7.03
N ILE A 117 -15.64 2.29 5.78
CA ILE A 117 -17.02 2.38 5.30
C ILE A 117 -17.93 1.49 6.16
N GLN A 118 -17.52 0.25 6.41
CA GLN A 118 -18.29 -0.71 7.19
C GLN A 118 -18.54 -0.22 8.63
N LEU A 119 -17.53 0.39 9.28
CA LEU A 119 -17.62 0.92 10.63
C LEU A 119 -18.57 2.13 10.73
N LEU A 120 -18.67 2.94 9.69
CA LEU A 120 -19.63 4.04 9.61
C LEU A 120 -21.04 3.57 9.22
N GLY A 121 -21.18 2.35 8.68
CA GLY A 121 -22.45 1.82 8.22
C GLY A 121 -23.04 2.64 7.06
N GLY A 122 -24.33 2.93 7.07
CA GLY A 122 -24.99 3.71 6.02
C GLY A 122 -24.36 5.09 5.77
N TYR A 123 -23.83 5.73 6.80
CA TYR A 123 -23.12 7.00 6.66
C TYR A 123 -21.83 6.86 5.86
N GLY A 124 -21.11 5.75 6.01
CA GLY A 124 -19.89 5.48 5.24
C GLY A 124 -20.14 5.33 3.74
N PHE A 125 -21.35 4.98 3.34
CA PHE A 125 -21.77 4.87 1.94
C PHE A 125 -22.28 6.21 1.35
N SER A 126 -22.62 7.18 2.21
CA SER A 126 -23.10 8.49 1.79
C SER A 126 -21.95 9.37 1.32
N ARG A 127 -22.22 10.19 0.27
CA ARG A 127 -21.28 11.20 -0.23
C ARG A 127 -21.06 12.38 0.72
N GLU A 128 -21.84 12.49 1.76
CA GLU A 128 -21.67 13.50 2.81
C GLU A 128 -20.48 13.19 3.72
N TYR A 129 -20.00 11.94 3.70
CA TYR A 129 -18.86 11.47 4.48
C TYR A 129 -17.65 11.17 3.56
N PRO A 130 -16.42 11.48 3.98
CA PRO A 130 -15.26 11.42 3.09
C PRO A 130 -14.80 10.00 2.73
N VAL A 131 -15.15 8.99 3.54
CA VAL A 131 -14.58 7.63 3.42
C VAL A 131 -14.96 6.93 2.12
N GLU A 132 -16.15 7.18 1.54
CA GLU A 132 -16.56 6.60 0.26
C GLU A 132 -15.69 7.11 -0.88
N ARG A 133 -15.33 8.39 -0.87
CA ARG A 133 -14.43 8.99 -1.87
C ARG A 133 -13.02 8.41 -1.74
N VAL A 134 -12.51 8.34 -0.52
CA VAL A 134 -11.18 7.76 -0.26
C VAL A 134 -11.12 6.31 -0.75
N TYR A 135 -12.17 5.52 -0.52
CA TYR A 135 -12.24 4.15 -1.04
C TYR A 135 -12.15 4.09 -2.57
N ARG A 136 -12.86 4.95 -3.29
CA ARG A 136 -12.80 5.00 -4.75
C ARG A 136 -11.43 5.42 -5.26
N ASP A 137 -10.79 6.39 -4.62
CA ASP A 137 -9.45 6.87 -4.95
C ASP A 137 -8.42 5.75 -4.76
N ILE A 138 -8.45 5.07 -3.63
CA ILE A 138 -7.58 3.90 -3.35
C ILE A 138 -7.80 2.81 -4.39
N ARG A 139 -9.04 2.56 -4.80
CA ARG A 139 -9.30 1.53 -5.82
C ARG A 139 -8.64 1.88 -7.15
N GLY A 140 -8.61 3.15 -7.53
CA GLY A 140 -7.87 3.66 -8.70
C GLY A 140 -6.36 3.50 -8.55
N LEU A 141 -5.80 3.82 -7.39
CA LEU A 141 -4.38 3.68 -7.09
C LEU A 141 -3.88 2.22 -7.14
N CYS A 142 -4.75 1.23 -6.84
CA CYS A 142 -4.43 -0.19 -6.99
C CYS A 142 -4.21 -0.62 -8.47
N ILE A 143 -4.67 0.19 -9.42
CA ILE A 143 -4.54 -0.06 -10.87
C ILE A 143 -3.37 0.74 -11.44
N GLY A 144 -3.24 2.01 -11.05
CA GLY A 144 -2.23 2.94 -11.54
C GLY A 144 -0.79 2.50 -11.26
N ALA A 145 0.16 2.92 -12.10
CA ALA A 145 1.60 2.61 -12.02
C ALA A 145 1.94 1.11 -11.99
N GLY A 146 1.08 0.29 -12.61
CA GLY A 146 1.15 -1.17 -12.63
C GLY A 146 0.35 -1.81 -11.49
N THR A 147 -0.59 -2.68 -11.87
CA THR A 147 -1.53 -3.32 -10.94
C THR A 147 -0.82 -4.17 -9.87
N VAL A 148 -1.55 -4.52 -8.82
CA VAL A 148 -1.05 -5.42 -7.76
C VAL A 148 -0.55 -6.74 -8.34
N GLU A 149 -1.19 -7.27 -9.39
CA GLU A 149 -0.80 -8.50 -10.08
C GLU A 149 0.55 -8.34 -10.79
N VAL A 150 0.77 -7.21 -11.45
CA VAL A 150 2.06 -6.89 -12.09
C VAL A 150 3.18 -6.81 -11.05
N GLN A 151 2.92 -6.17 -9.89
CA GLN A 151 3.89 -6.13 -8.81
C GLN A 151 4.17 -7.53 -8.25
N ARG A 152 3.14 -8.36 -8.06
CA ARG A 152 3.30 -9.76 -7.60
C ARG A 152 4.15 -10.58 -8.57
N ASN A 153 3.97 -10.41 -9.89
CA ASN A 153 4.80 -11.07 -10.90
C ASN A 153 6.27 -10.68 -10.75
N LEU A 154 6.54 -9.39 -10.52
CA LEU A 154 7.90 -8.91 -10.30
C LEU A 154 8.50 -9.52 -9.03
N VAL A 155 7.80 -9.44 -7.90
CA VAL A 155 8.25 -10.03 -6.63
C VAL A 155 8.51 -11.52 -6.77
N GLY A 156 7.53 -12.27 -7.30
CA GLY A 156 7.63 -13.72 -7.48
C GLY A 156 8.83 -14.12 -8.34
N SER A 157 9.03 -13.43 -9.47
CA SER A 157 10.15 -13.71 -10.38
C SER A 157 11.52 -13.44 -9.76
N GLN A 158 11.63 -12.40 -8.92
CA GLN A 158 12.88 -12.07 -8.23
C GLN A 158 13.20 -13.08 -7.13
N VAL A 159 12.21 -13.44 -6.34
CA VAL A 159 12.35 -14.42 -5.24
C VAL A 159 12.73 -15.80 -5.79
N LEU A 160 12.08 -16.26 -6.87
CA LEU A 160 12.38 -17.54 -7.51
C LEU A 160 13.79 -17.59 -8.12
N ARG A 161 14.34 -16.43 -8.51
CA ARG A 161 15.74 -16.31 -8.97
C ARG A 161 16.76 -16.16 -7.83
N GLY A 162 16.37 -16.40 -6.59
CA GLY A 162 17.23 -16.32 -5.42
C GLY A 162 17.53 -14.90 -4.93
N ARG A 163 16.91 -13.88 -5.49
CA ARG A 163 16.97 -12.52 -4.96
C ARG A 163 15.95 -12.39 -3.84
N THR A 164 16.40 -12.62 -2.61
CA THR A 164 15.56 -12.47 -1.43
C THR A 164 15.93 -11.22 -0.67
N THR A 165 14.95 -10.59 -0.04
CA THR A 165 15.16 -9.49 0.91
C THR A 165 15.60 -10.00 2.28
N VAL A 166 15.66 -11.32 2.46
CA VAL A 166 16.03 -11.99 3.71
C VAL A 166 17.52 -11.93 3.91
N SER A 167 17.96 -11.56 5.10
CA SER A 167 19.37 -11.48 5.47
C SER A 167 20.13 -12.77 5.12
N PRO A 168 21.40 -12.68 4.65
CA PRO A 168 22.20 -13.84 4.25
C PRO A 168 22.31 -14.95 5.29
N GLY A 169 22.17 -14.65 6.60
CA GLY A 169 22.22 -15.60 7.69
C GLY A 169 21.06 -16.61 7.75
N TRP A 170 19.98 -16.42 6.97
CA TRP A 170 18.85 -17.35 6.89
C TRP A 170 18.96 -18.37 5.76
N ARG A 171 20.04 -18.39 5.02
CA ARG A 171 20.26 -19.43 4.02
C ARG A 171 20.53 -20.75 4.75
N ARG A 172 19.57 -21.68 4.72
CA ARG A 172 19.88 -23.07 5.07
C ARG A 172 20.93 -23.56 4.07
N PRO A 173 22.01 -24.22 4.53
CA PRO A 173 22.89 -24.91 3.60
C PRO A 173 22.04 -25.92 2.82
N VAL A 174 22.05 -25.79 1.50
CA VAL A 174 21.45 -26.79 0.61
C VAL A 174 22.28 -28.06 0.84
N ARG A 175 21.63 -29.12 1.39
CA ARG A 175 22.23 -30.45 1.46
C ARG A 175 22.17 -31.11 0.12
#